data_94dbc0103f0ef7e27f9d66057723a162
#
_entry.id   94dbc0103f0ef7e27f9d66057723a162
#
_cell.length_a   1.000
_cell.length_b   1.000
_cell.length_c   1.000
_cell.angle_alpha   90.00
_cell.angle_beta   90.00
_cell.angle_gamma   90.00
#
_symmetry.space_group_name_H-M   'P 1'
#
loop_
_entity.id
_entity.type
_entity.pdbx_description
1 polymer ?
#
loop_
_entity_poly.entity_id
_entity_poly.type
_entity_poly.pdbx_seq_one_letter_code
_entity_poly.pdbx_strand_id
1 'polypeptide(L)'
;MTDRAERPRAPVNLDIHQILSILPHRYPFVMVDRVTEILPGKSIRGHKCVSFNEPWFPGHFPQRPIMPGVLVLECLAQIGGILAYASDPFDPASNLMFFLGIDKAKFRRTVTPGDRLDLHVNVLHHRTNVWKLRGEASVDGALCAEGELLASIVDRQP
;
A
#
# COMPACT_ATOMS: atom_id res chain seq x y z
N MET A 1 -4.51 -35.59 17.18
CA MET A 1 -3.93 -34.34 16.64
C MET A 1 -4.58 -34.16 15.28
N THR A 2 -5.63 -33.37 15.23
CA THR A 2 -6.38 -33.13 13.99
C THR A 2 -5.73 -31.96 13.26
N ASP A 3 -5.12 -32.31 12.16
CA ASP A 3 -4.65 -31.38 11.11
C ASP A 3 -5.84 -30.54 10.64
N ARG A 4 -5.91 -29.29 11.09
CA ARG A 4 -6.83 -28.30 10.53
C ARG A 4 -6.24 -27.85 9.20
N ALA A 5 -6.55 -28.60 8.15
CA ALA A 5 -6.35 -28.14 6.79
C ALA A 5 -6.98 -26.73 6.66
N GLU A 6 -6.13 -25.71 6.52
CA GLU A 6 -6.56 -24.34 6.21
C GLU A 6 -7.38 -24.39 4.92
N ARG A 7 -8.70 -24.19 5.05
CA ARG A 7 -9.54 -23.98 3.88
C ARG A 7 -8.98 -22.76 3.13
N PRO A 8 -8.81 -22.84 1.80
CA PRO A 8 -8.42 -21.68 1.02
C PRO A 8 -9.45 -20.58 1.28
N ARG A 9 -9.02 -19.50 1.96
CA ARG A 9 -9.87 -18.32 2.13
C ARG A 9 -10.12 -17.74 0.76
N ALA A 10 -11.40 -17.47 0.45
CA ALA A 10 -11.77 -16.75 -0.76
C ALA A 10 -10.98 -15.44 -0.85
N PRO A 11 -10.55 -15.01 -2.05
CA PRO A 11 -9.82 -13.77 -2.21
C PRO A 11 -10.65 -12.62 -1.64
N VAL A 12 -10.10 -11.91 -0.64
CA VAL A 12 -10.73 -10.75 -0.04
C VAL A 12 -10.55 -9.59 -1.01
N ASN A 13 -11.64 -9.14 -1.60
CA ASN A 13 -11.67 -7.97 -2.47
C ASN A 13 -12.23 -6.78 -1.68
N LEU A 14 -11.42 -5.74 -1.46
CA LEU A 14 -11.87 -4.51 -0.81
C LEU A 14 -12.09 -3.42 -1.86
N ASP A 15 -13.28 -2.85 -1.85
CA ASP A 15 -13.61 -1.66 -2.63
C ASP A 15 -13.13 -0.37 -1.93
N ILE A 16 -13.32 0.77 -2.59
CA ILE A 16 -12.86 2.06 -2.05
C ILE A 16 -13.52 2.42 -0.72
N HIS A 17 -14.77 2.06 -0.49
CA HIS A 17 -15.46 2.38 0.78
C HIS A 17 -14.85 1.59 1.94
N GLN A 18 -14.53 0.33 1.71
CA GLN A 18 -13.86 -0.52 2.69
C GLN A 18 -12.43 -0.04 2.96
N ILE A 19 -11.70 0.38 1.92
CA ILE A 19 -10.36 0.97 2.04
C ILE A 19 -10.42 2.24 2.89
N LEU A 20 -11.36 3.14 2.62
CA LEU A 20 -11.54 4.39 3.38
C LEU A 20 -11.93 4.15 4.85
N SER A 21 -12.53 3.02 5.17
CA SER A 21 -12.84 2.66 6.56
C SER A 21 -11.60 2.25 7.36
N ILE A 22 -10.51 1.89 6.70
CA ILE A 22 -9.24 1.47 7.31
C ILE A 22 -8.21 2.59 7.26
N LEU A 23 -8.03 3.22 6.09
CA LEU A 23 -7.05 4.30 5.90
C LEU A 23 -7.62 5.65 6.33
N PRO A 24 -6.85 6.48 7.06
CA PRO A 24 -7.27 7.84 7.42
C PRO A 24 -7.12 8.83 6.27
N HIS A 25 -6.36 8.48 5.24
CA HIS A 25 -6.08 9.32 4.07
C HIS A 25 -7.37 9.70 3.33
N ARG A 26 -7.39 10.92 2.77
CA ARG A 26 -8.48 11.45 1.94
C ARG A 26 -7.90 12.15 0.73
N TYR A 27 -8.75 12.58 -0.20
CA TYR A 27 -8.31 13.35 -1.35
C TYR A 27 -7.39 14.53 -0.93
N PRO A 28 -6.25 14.75 -1.61
CA PRO A 28 -5.76 14.05 -2.80
C PRO A 28 -4.81 12.87 -2.49
N PHE A 29 -4.77 12.39 -1.26
CA PHE A 29 -3.71 11.52 -0.75
C PHE A 29 -4.09 10.05 -0.58
N VAL A 30 -5.32 9.65 -0.88
CA VAL A 30 -5.69 8.22 -0.98
C VAL A 30 -5.15 7.64 -2.27
N MET A 31 -4.30 6.61 -2.17
CA MET A 31 -3.56 6.07 -3.30
C MET A 31 -3.75 4.56 -3.50
N VAL A 32 -4.80 3.98 -2.93
CA VAL A 32 -5.19 2.60 -3.17
C VAL A 32 -6.65 2.60 -3.60
N ASP A 33 -6.93 2.10 -4.80
CA ASP A 33 -8.28 2.09 -5.36
C ASP A 33 -8.98 0.76 -5.13
N ARG A 34 -8.21 -0.33 -5.05
CA ARG A 34 -8.74 -1.67 -4.80
C ARG A 34 -7.70 -2.58 -4.16
N VAL A 35 -8.16 -3.45 -3.28
CA VAL A 35 -7.41 -4.60 -2.78
C VAL A 35 -8.01 -5.85 -3.39
N THR A 36 -7.19 -6.72 -3.97
CA THR A 36 -7.63 -7.93 -4.68
C THR A 36 -7.31 -9.22 -3.92
N GLU A 37 -6.35 -9.16 -3.00
CA GLU A 37 -5.97 -10.32 -2.18
C GLU A 37 -5.36 -9.87 -0.86
N ILE A 38 -5.76 -10.52 0.23
CA ILE A 38 -5.10 -10.37 1.55
C ILE A 38 -4.83 -11.76 2.12
N LEU A 39 -3.57 -11.99 2.48
CA LEU A 39 -3.12 -13.11 3.30
C LEU A 39 -2.60 -12.53 4.61
N PRO A 40 -3.42 -12.48 5.68
CA PRO A 40 -3.04 -11.88 6.95
C PRO A 40 -1.72 -12.43 7.49
N GLY A 41 -0.85 -11.53 7.94
CA GLY A 41 0.50 -11.86 8.41
C GLY A 41 1.51 -12.20 7.32
N LYS A 42 1.11 -12.22 6.06
CA LYS A 42 1.97 -12.62 4.92
C LYS A 42 2.05 -11.57 3.83
N SER A 43 0.95 -11.28 3.13
CA SER A 43 1.00 -10.41 1.95
C SER A 43 -0.34 -9.77 1.60
N ILE A 44 -0.28 -8.75 0.75
CA ILE A 44 -1.43 -8.07 0.18
C ILE A 44 -1.15 -7.71 -1.28
N ARG A 45 -2.20 -7.75 -2.11
CA ARG A 45 -2.20 -7.28 -3.49
C ARG A 45 -3.37 -6.34 -3.72
N GLY A 46 -3.13 -5.35 -4.54
CA GLY A 46 -4.15 -4.39 -4.97
C GLY A 46 -3.60 -3.49 -6.06
N HIS A 47 -4.30 -2.41 -6.34
CA HIS A 47 -3.84 -1.47 -7.35
C HIS A 47 -4.33 -0.04 -7.12
N LYS A 48 -3.62 0.89 -7.75
CA LYS A 48 -4.02 2.27 -7.97
C LYS A 48 -4.25 2.48 -9.47
N CYS A 49 -5.34 3.15 -9.82
CA CYS A 49 -5.58 3.65 -11.18
C CYS A 49 -4.98 5.06 -11.28
N VAL A 50 -4.00 5.23 -12.15
CA VAL A 50 -3.33 6.52 -12.33
C VAL A 50 -4.09 7.35 -13.34
N SER A 51 -4.59 8.53 -12.91
CA SER A 51 -5.37 9.43 -13.74
C SER A 51 -4.64 10.77 -13.95
N PHE A 52 -4.72 11.31 -15.18
CA PHE A 52 -4.23 12.66 -15.46
C PHE A 52 -4.90 13.74 -14.59
N ASN A 53 -6.09 13.47 -14.07
CA ASN A 53 -6.85 14.37 -13.20
C ASN A 53 -6.35 14.38 -11.73
N GLU A 54 -5.12 13.98 -11.47
CA GLU A 54 -4.51 14.02 -10.14
C GLU A 54 -3.64 15.29 -9.99
N PRO A 55 -3.58 15.90 -8.79
CA PRO A 55 -3.08 17.27 -8.63
C PRO A 55 -1.57 17.44 -8.83
N TRP A 56 -0.77 16.38 -8.81
CA TRP A 56 0.69 16.45 -8.99
C TRP A 56 1.15 16.52 -10.43
N PHE A 57 0.36 16.08 -11.41
CA PHE A 57 0.78 16.03 -12.80
C PHE A 57 1.07 17.39 -13.44
N PRO A 58 0.31 18.50 -13.15
CA PRO A 58 0.66 19.80 -13.70
C PRO A 58 2.06 20.29 -13.34
N GLY A 59 2.54 19.91 -12.16
CA GLY A 59 3.87 20.30 -11.66
C GLY A 59 4.97 19.25 -11.85
N HIS A 60 4.61 18.03 -12.29
CA HIS A 60 5.58 16.91 -12.33
C HIS A 60 5.42 16.04 -13.60
N PHE A 61 5.64 16.51 -14.82
CA PHE A 61 6.07 17.86 -15.19
C PHE A 61 5.13 18.44 -16.22
N PRO A 62 5.11 19.76 -16.48
CA PRO A 62 4.09 20.40 -17.32
C PRO A 62 3.86 19.79 -18.69
N GLN A 63 4.87 19.28 -19.37
CA GLN A 63 4.74 18.67 -20.70
C GLN A 63 5.03 17.17 -20.70
N ARG A 64 5.35 16.61 -19.53
CA ARG A 64 5.67 15.20 -19.37
C ARG A 64 5.15 14.70 -18.02
N PRO A 65 3.85 14.34 -17.94
CA PRO A 65 3.25 13.88 -16.69
C PRO A 65 3.86 12.54 -16.26
N ILE A 66 4.52 12.55 -15.14
CA ILE A 66 5.12 11.36 -14.50
C ILE A 66 4.66 11.32 -13.05
N MET A 67 4.16 10.18 -12.60
CA MET A 67 3.85 10.01 -11.18
C MET A 67 5.14 10.09 -10.36
N PRO A 68 5.21 10.99 -9.35
CA PRO A 68 6.38 11.08 -8.50
C PRO A 68 6.70 9.73 -7.86
N GLY A 69 7.97 9.29 -7.97
CA GLY A 69 8.38 8.00 -7.43
C GLY A 69 8.14 7.87 -5.93
N VAL A 70 8.27 8.96 -5.18
CA VAL A 70 7.95 9.00 -3.74
C VAL A 70 6.46 8.73 -3.47
N LEU A 71 5.56 9.08 -4.39
CA LEU A 71 4.15 8.75 -4.28
C LEU A 71 3.86 7.29 -4.65
N VAL A 72 4.67 6.67 -5.48
CA VAL A 72 4.60 5.22 -5.71
C VAL A 72 4.95 4.47 -4.42
N LEU A 73 5.97 4.92 -3.69
CA LEU A 73 6.29 4.37 -2.37
C LEU A 73 5.15 4.61 -1.37
N GLU A 74 4.47 5.76 -1.44
CA GLU A 74 3.29 6.04 -0.62
C GLU A 74 2.14 5.07 -0.91
N CYS A 75 1.91 4.69 -2.18
CA CYS A 75 0.94 3.64 -2.52
C CYS A 75 1.26 2.32 -1.81
N LEU A 76 2.53 1.91 -1.84
CA LEU A 76 3.00 0.70 -1.17
C LEU A 76 2.84 0.81 0.36
N ALA A 77 3.11 1.99 0.90
CA ALA A 77 2.92 2.30 2.29
C ALA A 77 1.46 2.14 2.73
N GLN A 78 0.54 2.72 1.98
CA GLN A 78 -0.89 2.68 2.30
C GLN A 78 -1.46 1.27 2.22
N ILE A 79 -1.15 0.52 1.16
CA ILE A 79 -1.61 -0.87 1.06
C ILE A 79 -0.96 -1.76 2.14
N GLY A 80 0.28 -1.46 2.54
CA GLY A 80 0.94 -2.08 3.68
C GLY A 80 0.22 -1.81 5.00
N GLY A 81 -0.34 -0.62 5.18
CA GLY A 81 -1.19 -0.27 6.32
C GLY A 81 -2.47 -1.09 6.38
N ILE A 82 -3.08 -1.37 5.24
CA ILE A 82 -4.24 -2.26 5.15
C ILE A 82 -3.84 -3.70 5.54
N LEU A 83 -2.68 -4.17 5.11
CA LEU A 83 -2.16 -5.48 5.50
C LEU A 83 -1.93 -5.59 7.01
N ALA A 84 -1.34 -4.56 7.61
CA ALA A 84 -1.12 -4.52 9.06
C ALA A 84 -2.46 -4.58 9.82
N TYR A 85 -3.44 -3.78 9.40
CA TYR A 85 -4.78 -3.81 9.98
C TYR A 85 -5.46 -5.17 9.86
N ALA A 86 -5.38 -5.81 8.71
CA ALA A 86 -5.98 -7.12 8.47
C ALA A 86 -5.28 -8.25 9.25
N SER A 87 -4.01 -8.05 9.58
CA SER A 87 -3.18 -9.05 10.28
C SER A 87 -3.29 -8.96 11.80
N ASP A 88 -3.29 -7.74 12.31
CA ASP A 88 -3.38 -7.41 13.75
C ASP A 88 -4.25 -6.15 13.88
N PRO A 89 -5.59 -6.31 13.94
CA PRO A 89 -6.52 -5.19 13.89
C PRO A 89 -6.31 -4.18 15.03
N PHE A 90 -6.34 -2.92 14.68
CA PHE A 90 -6.33 -1.77 15.59
C PHE A 90 -7.50 -0.84 15.26
N ASP A 91 -7.85 0.06 16.17
CA ASP A 91 -8.91 1.04 15.93
C ASP A 91 -8.40 2.20 15.05
N PRO A 92 -8.86 2.32 13.78
CA PRO A 92 -8.43 3.41 12.91
C PRO A 92 -8.84 4.81 13.40
N ALA A 93 -9.81 4.91 14.30
CA ALA A 93 -10.22 6.18 14.88
C ALA A 93 -9.22 6.70 15.91
N SER A 94 -8.53 5.81 16.62
CA SER A 94 -7.59 6.15 17.69
C SER A 94 -6.13 5.88 17.35
N ASN A 95 -5.84 5.15 16.27
CA ASN A 95 -4.48 4.78 15.89
C ASN A 95 -4.13 5.23 14.47
N LEU A 96 -2.84 5.46 14.25
CA LEU A 96 -2.25 5.76 12.94
C LEU A 96 -1.03 4.88 12.71
N MET A 97 -0.76 4.58 11.44
CA MET A 97 0.51 3.98 11.04
C MET A 97 1.47 5.07 10.61
N PHE A 98 2.60 5.19 11.31
CA PHE A 98 3.68 6.11 10.98
C PHE A 98 4.85 5.36 10.37
N PHE A 99 5.40 5.92 9.29
CA PHE A 99 6.64 5.41 8.72
C PHE A 99 7.84 5.89 9.53
N LEU A 100 8.72 4.95 9.84
CA LEU A 100 9.96 5.18 10.58
C LEU A 100 11.17 5.21 9.65
N GLY A 101 11.08 4.57 8.50
CA GLY A 101 12.16 4.52 7.53
C GLY A 101 11.78 3.79 6.26
N ILE A 102 12.57 4.06 5.22
CA ILE A 102 12.48 3.38 3.92
C ILE A 102 13.90 2.99 3.54
N ASP A 103 14.11 1.69 3.32
CA ASP A 103 15.38 1.13 2.89
C ASP A 103 15.26 0.53 1.48
N LYS A 104 16.40 0.45 0.78
CA LYS A 104 16.50 -0.22 -0.52
C LYS A 104 15.46 0.26 -1.54
N ALA A 105 15.09 1.54 -1.46
CA ALA A 105 14.19 2.15 -2.44
C ALA A 105 14.86 2.26 -3.80
N LYS A 106 14.20 1.74 -4.84
CA LYS A 106 14.68 1.83 -6.23
C LYS A 106 13.52 2.17 -7.15
N PHE A 107 13.79 3.07 -8.08
CA PHE A 107 12.88 3.49 -9.14
C PHE A 107 13.42 3.00 -10.47
N ARG A 108 12.68 2.15 -11.16
CA ARG A 108 13.16 1.44 -12.35
C ARG A 108 12.48 1.89 -13.63
N ARG A 109 11.19 2.25 -13.53
CA ARG A 109 10.37 2.69 -14.67
C ARG A 109 9.45 3.80 -14.24
N THR A 110 9.17 4.73 -15.15
CA THR A 110 8.18 5.79 -14.93
C THR A 110 6.76 5.21 -14.95
N VAL A 111 5.91 5.79 -14.10
CA VAL A 111 4.47 5.56 -14.09
C VAL A 111 3.78 6.80 -14.62
N THR A 112 2.87 6.65 -15.55
CA THR A 112 2.23 7.76 -16.27
C THR A 112 0.71 7.66 -16.23
N PRO A 113 -0.03 8.76 -16.48
CA PRO A 113 -1.48 8.70 -16.55
C PRO A 113 -1.99 7.65 -17.54
N GLY A 114 -3.00 6.90 -17.13
CA GLY A 114 -3.55 5.76 -17.88
C GLY A 114 -3.04 4.39 -17.40
N ASP A 115 -1.96 4.37 -16.61
CA ASP A 115 -1.44 3.13 -16.05
C ASP A 115 -2.32 2.62 -14.90
N ARG A 116 -2.44 1.29 -14.80
CA ARG A 116 -2.83 0.63 -13.56
C ARG A 116 -1.56 0.20 -12.84
N LEU A 117 -1.33 0.79 -11.68
CA LEU A 117 -0.18 0.47 -10.84
C LEU A 117 -0.55 -0.69 -9.91
N ASP A 118 -0.05 -1.87 -10.22
CA ASP A 118 -0.24 -3.06 -9.39
C ASP A 118 0.71 -3.02 -8.18
N LEU A 119 0.16 -3.23 -6.99
CA LEU A 119 0.85 -3.13 -5.72
C LEU A 119 0.91 -4.50 -5.06
N HIS A 120 2.11 -4.89 -4.61
CA HIS A 120 2.33 -6.12 -3.86
C HIS A 120 3.22 -5.84 -2.65
N VAL A 121 2.75 -6.19 -1.47
CA VAL A 121 3.50 -6.02 -0.22
C VAL A 121 3.55 -7.32 0.55
N ASN A 122 4.73 -7.67 1.03
CA ASN A 122 4.99 -8.83 1.87
C ASN A 122 5.47 -8.40 3.25
N VAL A 123 5.06 -9.12 4.29
CA VAL A 123 5.61 -8.95 5.63
C VAL A 123 7.00 -9.60 5.68
N LEU A 124 8.02 -8.80 6.03
CA LEU A 124 9.36 -9.29 6.33
C LEU A 124 9.49 -9.63 7.82
N HIS A 125 8.97 -8.75 8.66
CA HIS A 125 9.01 -8.91 10.10
C HIS A 125 7.88 -8.12 10.75
N HIS A 126 7.28 -8.70 11.80
CA HIS A 126 6.30 -8.04 12.66
C HIS A 126 6.61 -8.36 14.12
N ARG A 127 6.68 -7.36 14.94
CA ARG A 127 6.83 -7.50 16.39
C ARG A 127 6.09 -6.38 17.10
N THR A 128 5.13 -6.75 17.94
CA THR A 128 4.26 -5.81 18.67
C THR A 128 3.58 -4.87 17.68
N ASN A 129 3.81 -3.59 17.72
CA ASN A 129 3.25 -2.57 16.80
C ASN A 129 4.22 -2.10 15.70
N VAL A 130 5.35 -2.79 15.52
CA VAL A 130 6.34 -2.46 14.48
C VAL A 130 6.27 -3.48 13.34
N TRP A 131 6.20 -2.95 12.13
CA TRP A 131 6.10 -3.71 10.88
C TRP A 131 7.27 -3.39 9.97
N LYS A 132 7.93 -4.42 9.46
CA LYS A 132 8.87 -4.30 8.35
C LYS A 132 8.28 -5.01 7.13
N LEU A 133 8.11 -4.27 6.04
CA LEU A 133 7.40 -4.69 4.85
C LEU A 133 8.31 -4.56 3.63
N ARG A 134 8.15 -5.45 2.65
CA ARG A 134 8.74 -5.34 1.32
C ARG A 134 7.65 -5.02 0.32
N GLY A 135 7.77 -3.91 -0.39
CA GLY A 135 6.82 -3.49 -1.41
C GLY A 135 7.40 -3.48 -2.82
N GLU A 136 6.58 -3.86 -3.78
CA GLU A 136 6.86 -3.84 -5.21
C GLU A 136 5.66 -3.27 -5.95
N ALA A 137 5.91 -2.30 -6.84
CA ALA A 137 4.90 -1.69 -7.69
C ALA A 137 5.25 -1.92 -9.16
N SER A 138 4.29 -2.40 -9.95
CA SER A 138 4.49 -2.75 -11.35
C SER A 138 3.35 -2.27 -12.23
N VAL A 139 3.65 -2.07 -13.52
CA VAL A 139 2.68 -1.78 -14.58
C VAL A 139 2.85 -2.83 -15.66
N ASP A 140 1.76 -3.52 -16.03
CA ASP A 140 1.76 -4.59 -17.03
C ASP A 140 2.85 -5.66 -16.77
N GLY A 141 3.06 -6.01 -15.50
CA GLY A 141 4.04 -6.99 -15.06
C GLY A 141 5.49 -6.48 -15.00
N ALA A 142 5.77 -5.24 -15.40
CA ALA A 142 7.09 -4.65 -15.34
C ALA A 142 7.30 -3.86 -14.04
N LEU A 143 8.31 -4.21 -13.26
CA LEU A 143 8.63 -3.55 -11.99
C LEU A 143 8.99 -2.08 -12.21
N CYS A 144 8.25 -1.18 -11.56
CA CYS A 144 8.44 0.27 -11.63
C CYS A 144 9.20 0.81 -10.42
N ALA A 145 8.83 0.38 -9.21
CA ALA A 145 9.48 0.77 -7.97
C ALA A 145 9.41 -0.33 -6.92
N GLU A 146 10.34 -0.29 -5.99
CA GLU A 146 10.40 -1.24 -4.87
C GLU A 146 11.03 -0.58 -3.65
N GLY A 147 10.79 -1.14 -2.47
CA GLY A 147 11.44 -0.69 -1.23
C GLY A 147 11.06 -1.54 -0.03
N GLU A 148 11.84 -1.38 1.03
CA GLU A 148 11.51 -1.90 2.35
C GLU A 148 10.99 -0.77 3.23
N LEU A 149 9.85 -0.97 3.86
CA LEU A 149 9.15 0.03 4.65
C LEU A 149 9.16 -0.41 6.11
N LEU A 150 9.62 0.46 7.00
CA LEU A 150 9.51 0.28 8.44
C LEU A 150 8.42 1.21 8.96
N ALA A 151 7.45 0.67 9.67
CA ALA A 151 6.31 1.42 10.18
C ALA A 151 5.95 1.01 11.61
N SER A 152 5.29 1.90 12.33
CA SER A 152 4.76 1.63 13.67
C SER A 152 3.32 2.10 13.78
N ILE A 153 2.50 1.32 14.48
CA ILE A 153 1.15 1.73 14.88
C ILE A 153 1.30 2.56 16.17
N VAL A 154 0.77 3.78 16.15
CA VAL A 154 0.86 4.75 17.25
C VAL A 154 -0.51 5.36 17.53
N ASP A 155 -0.67 5.92 18.74
CA ASP A 155 -1.89 6.66 19.08
C ASP A 155 -1.98 7.95 18.25
N ARG A 156 -3.21 8.32 17.85
CA ARG A 156 -3.48 9.55 17.08
C ARG A 156 -3.15 10.83 17.85
N GLN A 157 -3.39 10.78 19.14
CA GLN A 157 -3.09 11.92 20.02
C GLN A 157 -1.80 11.64 20.78
N PRO A 158 -0.87 12.59 20.79
CA PRO A 158 0.35 12.47 21.60
C PRO A 158 0.05 12.51 23.09
#